data_9d8bba8d05b354bab9ee3e6895d3a4ed
#
_entry.id   9d8bba8d05b354bab9ee3e6895d3a4ed
#
_cell.length_a   1.000
_cell.length_b   1.000
_cell.length_c   1.000
_cell.angle_alpha   90.00
_cell.angle_beta   90.00
_cell.angle_gamma   90.00
#
_symmetry.space_group_name_H-M   'P 1'
#
loop_
_entity.id
_entity.type
_entity.pdbx_description
1 polymer ?
#
loop_
_entity_poly.entity_id
_entity_poly.type
_entity_poly.pdbx_seq_one_letter_code
_entity_poly.pdbx_strand_id
1 'polypeptide(L)'
;MKLKCTNVLVTIAMICSVLAMIMNWIIYFGPQDKYVQFFGVDVNNERIFDIRCIICPILTVGLYILACTITRKSQKKRTGLAISIVVLVSHIILNVLNAVWVVAVNRKYSFFYGASELANASILNNMRNFMEKPFHILAMIFLAITIGTLCGKDNNMQPQSGQSL
;
A
#
# COMPACT_ATOMS: atom_id res chain seq x y z
N MET A 1 -19.72 -19.37 4.16
CA MET A 1 -19.70 -17.94 4.57
C MET A 1 -18.30 -17.34 4.64
N LYS A 2 -17.30 -18.04 5.21
CA LYS A 2 -15.90 -17.54 5.35
C LYS A 2 -15.22 -17.16 4.01
N LEU A 3 -15.38 -17.95 2.96
CA LEU A 3 -14.72 -17.69 1.66
C LEU A 3 -15.21 -16.38 0.99
N LYS A 4 -16.51 -16.06 1.13
CA LYS A 4 -17.07 -14.78 0.63
C LYS A 4 -16.46 -13.57 1.37
N CYS A 5 -16.30 -13.68 2.69
CA CYS A 5 -15.69 -12.63 3.51
C CYS A 5 -14.22 -12.39 3.11
N THR A 6 -13.43 -13.45 2.94
CA THR A 6 -12.04 -13.37 2.48
C THR A 6 -11.92 -12.68 1.12
N ASN A 7 -12.80 -13.01 0.17
CA ASN A 7 -12.80 -12.39 -1.14
C ASN A 7 -13.16 -10.90 -1.09
N VAL A 8 -14.05 -10.50 -0.19
CA VAL A 8 -14.38 -9.08 0.03
C VAL A 8 -13.19 -8.34 0.61
N LEU A 9 -12.56 -8.89 1.65
CA LEU A 9 -11.42 -8.27 2.32
C LEU A 9 -10.23 -8.05 1.38
N VAL A 10 -9.85 -9.06 0.58
CA VAL A 10 -8.76 -8.91 -0.38
C VAL A 10 -9.11 -7.92 -1.51
N THR A 11 -10.38 -7.82 -1.87
CA THR A 11 -10.85 -6.81 -2.84
C THR A 11 -10.76 -5.41 -2.26
N ILE A 12 -11.14 -5.20 -1.00
CA ILE A 12 -11.00 -3.91 -0.32
C ILE A 12 -9.52 -3.53 -0.21
N ALA A 13 -8.65 -4.47 0.14
CA ALA A 13 -7.21 -4.24 0.18
C ALA A 13 -6.67 -3.76 -1.18
N MET A 14 -7.10 -4.39 -2.27
CA MET A 14 -6.75 -3.98 -3.64
C MET A 14 -7.26 -2.56 -3.96
N ILE A 15 -8.51 -2.26 -3.63
CA ILE A 15 -9.08 -0.92 -3.85
C ILE A 15 -8.28 0.14 -3.09
N CYS A 16 -7.95 -0.10 -1.82
CA CYS A 16 -7.12 0.81 -1.03
C CYS A 16 -5.74 1.02 -1.67
N SER A 17 -5.12 -0.04 -2.22
CA SER A 17 -3.84 0.08 -2.93
C SER A 17 -3.96 0.95 -4.20
N VAL A 18 -5.06 0.82 -4.96
CA VAL A 18 -5.33 1.69 -6.12
C VAL A 18 -5.54 3.14 -5.69
N LEU A 19 -6.29 3.38 -4.62
CA LEU A 19 -6.49 4.72 -4.09
C LEU A 19 -5.17 5.35 -3.62
N ALA A 20 -4.30 4.58 -2.97
CA ALA A 20 -2.95 5.04 -2.61
C ALA A 20 -2.15 5.48 -3.84
N MET A 21 -2.19 4.70 -4.93
CA MET A 21 -1.54 5.05 -6.19
C MET A 21 -2.12 6.34 -6.80
N ILE A 22 -3.43 6.49 -6.82
CA ILE A 22 -4.09 7.69 -7.34
C ILE A 22 -3.68 8.92 -6.51
N MET A 23 -3.69 8.82 -5.17
CA MET A 23 -3.27 9.91 -4.30
C MET A 23 -1.80 10.27 -4.49
N ASN A 24 -0.93 9.27 -4.66
CA ASN A 24 0.47 9.49 -5.01
C ASN A 24 0.60 10.31 -6.30
N TRP A 25 -0.11 9.93 -7.35
CA TRP A 25 -0.06 10.62 -8.63
C TRP A 25 -0.67 12.02 -8.60
N ILE A 26 -1.75 12.23 -7.84
CA ILE A 26 -2.30 13.57 -7.61
C ILE A 26 -1.26 14.48 -6.95
N ILE A 27 -0.51 13.98 -5.96
CA ILE A 27 0.52 14.75 -5.27
C ILE A 27 1.69 15.11 -6.20
N TYR A 28 2.12 14.16 -7.05
CA TYR A 28 3.29 14.36 -7.90
C TYR A 28 2.99 15.06 -9.23
N PHE A 29 1.82 14.83 -9.82
CA PHE A 29 1.46 15.37 -11.15
C PHE A 29 0.35 16.43 -11.10
N GLY A 30 -0.26 16.63 -9.94
CA GLY A 30 -1.30 17.63 -9.77
C GLY A 30 -0.78 19.07 -9.82
N PRO A 31 -1.68 20.06 -9.91
CA PRO A 31 -1.35 21.48 -9.97
C PRO A 31 -0.79 21.93 -8.60
N GLN A 32 0.53 22.00 -8.50
CA GLN A 32 1.24 22.35 -7.26
C GLN A 32 0.88 23.75 -6.76
N ASP A 33 0.61 24.68 -7.67
CA ASP A 33 0.20 26.06 -7.38
C ASP A 33 -1.07 26.13 -6.49
N LYS A 34 -2.03 25.22 -6.68
CA LYS A 34 -3.23 25.14 -5.86
C LYS A 34 -2.96 24.53 -4.47
N TYR A 35 -2.00 23.64 -4.38
CA TYR A 35 -1.59 23.07 -3.09
C TYR A 35 -0.86 24.09 -2.24
N VAL A 36 -0.08 24.98 -2.87
CA VAL A 36 0.59 26.11 -2.24
C VAL A 36 -0.42 27.05 -1.58
N GLN A 37 -1.46 27.43 -2.30
CA GLN A 37 -2.53 28.29 -1.76
C GLN A 37 -3.26 27.66 -0.58
N PHE A 38 -3.46 26.34 -0.61
CA PHE A 38 -4.17 25.65 0.46
C PHE A 38 -3.30 25.44 1.71
N PHE A 39 -2.01 25.22 1.55
CA PHE A 39 -1.08 24.96 2.67
C PHE A 39 -0.20 26.17 3.04
N GLY A 40 -0.36 27.31 2.37
CA GLY A 40 0.30 28.59 2.73
C GLY A 40 1.80 28.66 2.47
N VAL A 41 2.31 27.89 1.52
CA VAL A 41 3.75 27.79 1.24
C VAL A 41 4.06 28.08 -0.22
N ASP A 42 5.04 28.96 -0.44
CA ASP A 42 5.55 29.30 -1.76
C ASP A 42 6.54 28.23 -2.25
N VAL A 43 6.12 27.42 -3.23
CA VAL A 43 6.93 26.31 -3.77
C VAL A 43 7.53 26.77 -5.09
N ASN A 44 8.79 27.13 -5.11
CA ASN A 44 9.53 27.35 -6.34
C ASN A 44 9.59 26.05 -7.17
N ASN A 45 9.20 26.17 -8.40
CA ASN A 45 8.79 25.26 -9.46
C ASN A 45 9.73 24.10 -9.88
N GLU A 46 10.71 23.67 -9.11
CA GLU A 46 11.52 22.53 -9.50
C GLU A 46 10.89 21.23 -9.04
N ARG A 47 10.12 20.62 -9.94
CA ARG A 47 9.60 19.25 -9.76
C ARG A 47 10.77 18.30 -9.73
N ILE A 48 11.12 17.78 -8.57
CA ILE A 48 12.02 16.62 -8.50
C ILE A 48 11.25 15.41 -9.03
N PHE A 49 11.41 15.16 -10.33
CA PHE A 49 10.82 13.99 -10.98
C PHE A 49 11.55 12.74 -10.49
N ASP A 50 10.85 11.92 -9.72
CA ASP A 50 11.36 10.65 -9.25
C ASP A 50 10.60 9.50 -9.92
N ILE A 51 11.28 8.77 -10.78
CA ILE A 51 10.74 7.61 -11.50
C ILE A 51 10.11 6.55 -10.56
N ARG A 52 10.53 6.52 -9.29
CA ARG A 52 9.95 5.64 -8.26
C ARG A 52 8.51 6.00 -7.93
N CYS A 53 8.13 7.28 -8.05
CA CYS A 53 6.75 7.72 -7.83
C CYS A 53 5.78 7.13 -8.86
N ILE A 54 6.31 6.61 -9.98
CA ILE A 54 5.55 5.88 -10.99
C ILE A 54 5.67 4.39 -10.77
N ILE A 55 6.88 3.87 -10.66
CA ILE A 55 7.14 2.43 -10.65
C ILE A 55 6.66 1.76 -9.36
N CYS A 56 6.97 2.33 -8.19
CA CYS A 56 6.61 1.69 -6.93
C CYS A 56 5.10 1.54 -6.71
N PRO A 57 4.25 2.57 -6.98
CA PRO A 57 2.81 2.40 -6.89
C PRO A 57 2.25 1.38 -7.86
N ILE A 58 2.74 1.34 -9.11
CA ILE A 58 2.31 0.36 -10.11
C ILE A 58 2.65 -1.06 -9.65
N LEU A 59 3.88 -1.29 -9.17
CA LEU A 59 4.29 -2.60 -8.65
C LEU A 59 3.42 -3.01 -7.45
N THR A 60 3.17 -2.09 -6.53
CA THR A 60 2.32 -2.36 -5.35
C THR A 60 0.92 -2.76 -5.79
N VAL A 61 0.28 -1.98 -6.65
CA VAL A 61 -1.06 -2.30 -7.18
C VAL A 61 -1.06 -3.64 -7.92
N GLY A 62 -0.05 -3.91 -8.75
CA GLY A 62 0.11 -5.18 -9.46
C GLY A 62 0.16 -6.38 -8.51
N LEU A 63 0.88 -6.27 -7.39
CA LEU A 63 0.94 -7.30 -6.35
C LEU A 63 -0.43 -7.54 -5.69
N TYR A 64 -1.19 -6.47 -5.40
CA TYR A 64 -2.53 -6.60 -4.83
C TYR A 64 -3.54 -7.19 -5.81
N ILE A 65 -3.47 -6.85 -7.10
CA ILE A 65 -4.28 -7.46 -8.16
C ILE A 65 -3.96 -8.97 -8.24
N LEU A 66 -2.69 -9.34 -8.18
CA LEU A 66 -2.25 -10.73 -8.17
C LEU A 66 -2.81 -11.48 -6.96
N ALA A 67 -2.67 -10.91 -5.74
CA ALA A 67 -3.23 -11.50 -4.52
C ALA A 67 -4.75 -11.67 -4.63
N CYS A 68 -5.47 -10.65 -5.09
CA CYS A 68 -6.91 -10.69 -5.28
C CYS A 68 -7.33 -11.78 -6.27
N THR A 69 -6.67 -11.85 -7.42
CA THR A 69 -6.99 -12.81 -8.49
C THR A 69 -6.74 -14.24 -8.03
N ILE A 70 -5.58 -14.51 -7.43
CA ILE A 70 -5.23 -15.86 -6.97
C ILE A 70 -6.10 -16.27 -5.81
N THR A 71 -6.34 -15.41 -4.82
CA THR A 71 -7.20 -15.74 -3.67
C THR A 71 -8.63 -16.04 -4.09
N ARG A 72 -9.17 -15.35 -5.10
CA ARG A 72 -10.53 -15.58 -5.61
C ARG A 72 -10.64 -16.80 -6.50
N LYS A 73 -9.63 -17.09 -7.33
CA LYS A 73 -9.64 -18.22 -8.27
C LYS A 73 -9.16 -19.53 -7.65
N SER A 74 -8.27 -19.45 -6.66
CA SER A 74 -7.67 -20.63 -6.06
C SER A 74 -8.69 -21.37 -5.18
N GLN A 75 -8.98 -22.62 -5.49
CA GLN A 75 -9.71 -23.52 -4.61
C GLN A 75 -8.87 -23.95 -3.40
N LYS A 76 -7.53 -23.79 -3.47
CA LYS A 76 -6.59 -24.17 -2.42
C LYS A 76 -6.33 -22.97 -1.50
N LYS A 77 -6.87 -23.02 -0.30
CA LYS A 77 -6.70 -22.04 0.77
C LYS A 77 -5.21 -21.69 1.04
N ARG A 78 -4.32 -22.69 0.98
CA ARG A 78 -2.87 -22.53 1.18
C ARG A 78 -2.21 -21.60 0.14
N THR A 79 -2.63 -21.68 -1.12
CA THR A 79 -2.09 -20.84 -2.19
C THR A 79 -2.49 -19.37 -2.01
N GLY A 80 -3.77 -19.12 -1.66
CA GLY A 80 -4.24 -17.77 -1.34
C GLY A 80 -3.53 -17.19 -0.12
N LEU A 81 -3.27 -18.02 0.90
CA LEU A 81 -2.51 -17.62 2.08
C LEU A 81 -1.07 -17.23 1.73
N ALA A 82 -0.35 -18.10 1.01
CA ALA A 82 1.04 -17.87 0.66
C ALA A 82 1.21 -16.58 -0.14
N ILE A 83 0.38 -16.35 -1.17
CA ILE A 83 0.48 -15.13 -1.98
C ILE A 83 0.14 -13.88 -1.17
N SER A 84 -0.85 -13.94 -0.27
CA SER A 84 -1.20 -12.80 0.58
C SER A 84 -0.05 -12.43 1.53
N ILE A 85 0.65 -13.42 2.09
CA ILE A 85 1.84 -13.19 2.92
C ILE A 85 2.96 -12.55 2.09
N VAL A 86 3.25 -13.10 0.91
CA VAL A 86 4.30 -12.55 0.02
C VAL A 86 3.99 -11.10 -0.33
N VAL A 87 2.75 -10.78 -0.70
CA VAL A 87 2.36 -9.41 -1.05
C VAL A 87 2.46 -8.46 0.15
N LEU A 88 2.04 -8.90 1.35
CA LEU A 88 2.15 -8.07 2.55
C LEU A 88 3.63 -7.77 2.89
N VAL A 89 4.48 -8.78 2.87
CA VAL A 89 5.93 -8.62 3.13
C VAL A 89 6.57 -7.72 2.07
N SER A 90 6.26 -7.93 0.80
CA SER A 90 6.77 -7.09 -0.29
C SER A 90 6.33 -5.63 -0.15
N HIS A 91 5.08 -5.38 0.26
CA HIS A 91 4.58 -4.02 0.48
C HIS A 91 5.32 -3.34 1.64
N ILE A 92 5.55 -4.05 2.75
CA ILE A 92 6.33 -3.54 3.89
C ILE A 92 7.76 -3.20 3.44
N ILE A 93 8.43 -4.09 2.71
CA ILE A 93 9.79 -3.88 2.20
C ILE A 93 9.83 -2.65 1.29
N LEU A 94 8.90 -2.51 0.35
CA LEU A 94 8.83 -1.35 -0.55
C LEU A 94 8.65 -0.04 0.23
N ASN A 95 7.81 -0.02 1.27
CA ASN A 95 7.63 1.16 2.12
C ASN A 95 8.90 1.50 2.91
N VAL A 96 9.59 0.50 3.48
CA VAL A 96 10.85 0.70 4.21
C VAL A 96 11.93 1.24 3.26
N LEU A 97 12.10 0.64 2.09
CA LEU A 97 13.05 1.10 1.08
C LEU A 97 12.76 2.54 0.64
N ASN A 98 11.48 2.87 0.43
CA ASN A 98 11.10 4.24 0.10
C ASN A 98 11.41 5.22 1.23
N ALA A 99 11.15 4.86 2.50
CA ALA A 99 11.47 5.68 3.65
C ALA A 99 12.98 5.91 3.80
N VAL A 100 13.78 4.85 3.67
CA VAL A 100 15.26 4.93 3.71
C VAL A 100 15.79 5.85 2.61
N TRP A 101 15.24 5.71 1.41
CA TRP A 101 15.64 6.57 0.30
C TRP A 101 15.27 8.03 0.52
N VAL A 102 14.06 8.34 0.99
CA VAL A 102 13.65 9.72 1.33
C VAL A 102 14.62 10.35 2.32
N VAL A 103 15.03 9.60 3.35
CA VAL A 103 16.03 10.08 4.34
C VAL A 103 17.38 10.31 3.67
N ALA A 104 17.84 9.39 2.81
CA ALA A 104 19.13 9.51 2.13
C ALA A 104 19.15 10.71 1.16
N VAL A 105 18.07 10.90 0.40
CA VAL A 105 17.90 12.04 -0.51
C VAL A 105 17.85 13.34 0.27
N ASN A 106 17.04 13.44 1.33
CA ASN A 106 16.97 14.65 2.15
C ASN A 106 18.33 15.02 2.76
N ARG A 107 19.11 14.04 3.22
CA ARG A 107 20.48 14.28 3.71
C ARG A 107 21.39 14.84 2.62
N LYS A 108 21.31 14.31 1.41
CA LYS A 108 22.10 14.77 0.27
C LYS A 108 21.69 16.17 -0.15
N TYR A 109 20.38 16.45 -0.23
CA TYR A 109 19.86 17.75 -0.61
C TYR A 109 20.11 18.83 0.45
N SER A 110 20.01 18.51 1.74
CA SER A 110 20.34 19.47 2.80
C SER A 110 21.78 19.96 2.77
N PHE A 111 22.67 19.19 2.17
CA PHE A 111 24.07 19.57 2.01
C PHE A 111 24.32 20.45 0.78
N PHE A 112 23.53 20.28 -0.30
CA PHE A 112 23.77 20.96 -1.58
C PHE A 112 22.80 22.11 -1.89
N TYR A 113 21.62 22.11 -1.30
CA TYR A 113 20.52 23.03 -1.61
C TYR A 113 20.02 23.67 -0.32
N GLY A 114 19.74 24.96 -0.36
CA GLY A 114 19.43 25.76 0.83
C GLY A 114 18.11 25.42 1.54
N ALA A 115 17.78 26.16 2.58
CA ALA A 115 16.64 25.91 3.47
C ALA A 115 15.26 25.89 2.77
N SER A 116 15.10 26.59 1.63
CA SER A 116 13.85 26.64 0.86
C SER A 116 13.46 25.30 0.23
N GLU A 117 14.44 24.53 -0.26
CA GLU A 117 14.19 23.24 -0.89
C GLU A 117 13.91 22.14 0.13
N LEU A 118 14.50 22.25 1.32
CA LEU A 118 14.15 21.42 2.47
C LEU A 118 12.70 21.63 2.91
N ALA A 119 12.21 22.87 2.87
CA ALA A 119 10.83 23.20 3.19
C ALA A 119 9.87 22.53 2.17
N ASN A 120 10.19 22.60 0.87
CA ASN A 120 9.39 21.98 -0.20
C ASN A 120 9.33 20.45 -0.07
N ALA A 121 10.45 19.80 0.21
CA ALA A 121 10.51 18.37 0.47
C ALA A 121 9.68 17.96 1.71
N SER A 122 9.68 18.80 2.74
CA SER A 122 8.88 18.61 3.95
C SER A 122 7.38 18.66 3.67
N ILE A 123 6.93 19.59 2.82
CA ILE A 123 5.51 19.75 2.46
C ILE A 123 5.01 18.56 1.66
N LEU A 124 5.73 18.15 0.61
CA LEU A 124 5.40 16.97 -0.16
C LEU A 124 5.33 15.72 0.73
N ASN A 125 6.25 15.58 1.68
CA ASN A 125 6.23 14.49 2.63
C ASN A 125 5.02 14.56 3.58
N ASN A 126 4.63 15.75 4.02
CA ASN A 126 3.41 15.92 4.82
C ASN A 126 2.15 15.59 4.02
N MET A 127 2.04 16.05 2.78
CA MET A 127 0.92 15.66 1.90
C MET A 127 0.84 14.15 1.72
N ARG A 128 1.95 13.47 1.48
CA ARG A 128 1.99 12.01 1.41
C ARG A 128 1.54 11.36 2.72
N ASN A 129 1.95 11.91 3.86
CA ASN A 129 1.56 11.37 5.16
C ASN A 129 0.05 11.44 5.39
N PHE A 130 -0.63 12.49 4.92
CA PHE A 130 -2.06 12.68 5.13
C PHE A 130 -2.94 12.06 4.02
N MET A 131 -2.48 12.05 2.77
CA MET A 131 -3.30 11.63 1.63
C MET A 131 -3.00 10.20 1.15
N GLU A 132 -1.73 9.81 1.05
CA GLU A 132 -1.31 8.53 0.47
C GLU A 132 -1.17 7.44 1.53
N LYS A 133 -0.44 7.70 2.61
CA LYS A 133 -0.13 6.69 3.64
C LYS A 133 -1.34 6.04 4.31
N PRO A 134 -2.45 6.73 4.61
CA PRO A 134 -3.62 6.08 5.18
C PRO A 134 -4.14 4.94 4.32
N PHE A 135 -4.15 5.09 3.00
CA PHE A 135 -4.60 4.04 2.09
C PHE A 135 -3.62 2.86 2.02
N HIS A 136 -2.32 3.10 2.10
CA HIS A 136 -1.32 2.02 2.24
C HIS A 136 -1.52 1.23 3.53
N ILE A 137 -1.73 1.92 4.65
CA ILE A 137 -1.98 1.28 5.95
C ILE A 137 -3.27 0.45 5.90
N LEU A 138 -4.35 1.00 5.36
CA LEU A 138 -5.61 0.28 5.20
C LEU A 138 -5.46 -0.94 4.31
N ALA A 139 -4.74 -0.84 3.18
CA ALA A 139 -4.47 -1.97 2.30
C ALA A 139 -3.73 -3.10 3.05
N MET A 140 -2.71 -2.76 3.85
CA MET A 140 -1.98 -3.74 4.66
C MET A 140 -2.86 -4.37 5.75
N ILE A 141 -3.68 -3.57 6.44
CA ILE A 141 -4.60 -4.07 7.47
C ILE A 141 -5.60 -5.06 6.87
N PHE A 142 -6.27 -4.71 5.78
CA PHE A 142 -7.24 -5.61 5.14
C PHE A 142 -6.59 -6.88 4.60
N LEU A 143 -5.35 -6.79 4.11
CA LEU A 143 -4.61 -7.96 3.68
C LEU A 143 -4.20 -8.84 4.88
N ALA A 144 -3.79 -8.24 5.99
CA ALA A 144 -3.48 -8.97 7.23
C ALA A 144 -4.71 -9.69 7.80
N ILE A 145 -5.89 -9.04 7.79
CA ILE A 145 -7.15 -9.67 8.18
C ILE A 145 -7.49 -10.82 7.21
N THR A 146 -7.24 -10.65 5.91
CA THR A 146 -7.39 -11.72 4.90
C THR A 146 -6.53 -12.93 5.25
N ILE A 147 -5.26 -12.72 5.60
CA ILE A 147 -4.35 -13.78 6.08
C ILE A 147 -4.92 -14.47 7.31
N GLY A 148 -5.38 -13.71 8.30
CA GLY A 148 -6.00 -14.24 9.52
C GLY A 148 -7.24 -15.13 9.22
N THR A 149 -8.11 -14.70 8.28
CA THR A 149 -9.27 -15.51 7.86
C THR A 149 -8.87 -16.77 7.13
N LEU A 150 -7.76 -16.75 6.39
CA LEU A 150 -7.21 -17.91 5.69
C LEU A 150 -6.46 -18.87 6.64
N CYS A 151 -5.85 -18.36 7.71
CA CYS A 151 -5.18 -19.16 8.73
C CYS A 151 -6.17 -19.86 9.68
N GLY A 152 -7.39 -19.34 9.86
CA GLY A 152 -8.38 -19.88 10.79
C GLY A 152 -8.66 -21.36 10.52
N LYS A 153 -8.49 -22.21 11.54
CA LYS A 153 -8.84 -23.65 11.49
C LYS A 153 -10.31 -23.80 11.15
N ASP A 154 -10.62 -24.72 10.23
CA ASP A 154 -11.99 -25.22 10.05
C ASP A 154 -12.32 -26.09 11.28
N ASN A 155 -12.85 -25.49 12.33
CA ASN A 155 -13.31 -26.21 13.54
C ASN A 155 -14.56 -27.06 13.27
N ASN A 156 -14.92 -27.33 12.02
CA ASN A 156 -16.10 -28.09 11.63
C ASN A 156 -15.77 -29.47 11.07
N MET A 157 -14.55 -29.99 11.23
CA MET A 157 -14.32 -31.43 11.11
C MET A 157 -14.47 -32.08 12.49
N GLN A 158 -15.68 -32.11 13.04
CA GLN A 158 -16.03 -33.21 13.92
C GLN A 158 -16.12 -34.47 13.04
N PRO A 159 -15.34 -35.51 13.33
CA PRO A 159 -15.57 -36.78 12.73
C PRO A 159 -16.97 -37.24 13.21
N GLN A 160 -17.89 -37.42 12.31
CA GLN A 160 -19.05 -38.27 12.60
C GLN A 160 -18.51 -39.67 12.84
N SER A 161 -18.05 -39.89 14.06
CA SER A 161 -17.78 -41.23 14.58
C SER A 161 -19.09 -41.87 14.90
N GLY A 162 -19.46 -42.86 14.11
CA GLY A 162 -20.14 -44.03 14.57
C GLY A 162 -21.58 -43.88 15.05
N GLN A 163 -22.50 -44.09 14.16
CA GLN A 163 -23.67 -44.87 14.52
C GLN A 163 -23.73 -46.09 13.58
N SER A 164 -22.97 -47.11 13.98
CA SER A 164 -23.28 -48.48 13.68
C SER A 164 -24.18 -49.00 14.80
N LEU A 165 -25.43 -49.27 14.52
CA LEU A 165 -26.23 -50.34 15.14
C LEU A 165 -27.33 -50.71 14.18
#